data_92392dc9d9b5719c6ad17ea845e7c7bb
#
_entry.id   92392dc9d9b5719c6ad17ea845e7c7bb
#
_cell.length_a   1.000
_cell.length_b   1.000
_cell.length_c   1.000
_cell.angle_alpha   90.00
_cell.angle_beta   90.00
_cell.angle_gamma   90.00
#
_symmetry.space_group_name_H-M   'P 1'
#
loop_
_entity.id
_entity.type
_entity.pdbx_description
1 polymer ?
#
loop_
_entity_poly.entity_id
_entity_poly.type
_entity_poly.pdbx_seq_one_letter_code
_entity_poly.pdbx_strand_id
1 'polypeptide(L)'
;QVRLLRKSTEQTHLCLGTPALSRFHPDRFALELLHVILGANMSSRLFREVREKRGLVYEIGTHIKRFKDTGAFVIYAGCDAGKLSTTIRTIVAELARIKRERIHAGELRRAKEFYSGQLLMGLEDTVEHMLWIGEQAVTVGRVARPQDLLTHIERVTPQQVQRAARRIFVPERLFLAVVGPVPQQQVATLQQLCAL
;
A
#
# COMPACT_ATOMS: atom_id res chain seq x y z
N GLN A 1 -3.54 -1.91 16.84
CA GLN A 1 -4.31 -3.11 17.27
C GLN A 1 -3.84 -4.33 16.50
N VAL A 2 -3.84 -5.51 17.14
CA VAL A 2 -3.48 -6.80 16.52
C VAL A 2 -4.62 -7.78 16.68
N ARG A 3 -4.94 -8.50 15.60
CA ARG A 3 -5.86 -9.66 15.59
C ARG A 3 -5.13 -10.85 14.99
N LEU A 4 -5.11 -11.96 15.72
CA LEU A 4 -4.49 -13.20 15.31
C LEU A 4 -5.53 -14.31 15.30
N LEU A 5 -5.67 -14.97 14.14
CA LEU A 5 -6.45 -16.18 13.98
C LEU A 5 -5.48 -17.35 13.77
N ARG A 6 -5.38 -18.22 14.77
CA ARG A 6 -4.57 -19.44 14.65
C ARG A 6 -5.29 -20.44 13.73
N LYS A 7 -4.60 -20.84 12.67
CA LYS A 7 -5.07 -21.85 11.71
C LYS A 7 -3.89 -22.71 11.27
N SER A 8 -4.10 -23.99 11.12
CA SER A 8 -3.10 -24.91 10.56
C SER A 8 -3.05 -24.71 9.05
N THR A 9 -2.08 -23.92 8.60
CA THR A 9 -1.81 -23.59 7.19
C THR A 9 -0.31 -23.70 6.95
N GLU A 10 0.10 -23.90 5.70
CA GLU A 10 1.52 -23.95 5.35
C GLU A 10 2.18 -22.56 5.50
N GLN A 11 1.46 -21.51 5.17
CA GLN A 11 1.93 -20.13 5.24
C GLN A 11 1.16 -19.32 6.28
N THR A 12 1.83 -18.31 6.80
CA THR A 12 1.23 -17.25 7.61
C THR A 12 0.96 -16.06 6.71
N HIS A 13 -0.28 -15.63 6.66
CA HIS A 13 -0.69 -14.42 5.95
C HIS A 13 -0.87 -13.28 6.94
N LEU A 14 -0.32 -12.13 6.59
CA LEU A 14 -0.49 -10.90 7.35
C LEU A 14 -1.10 -9.79 6.49
N CYS A 15 -1.87 -8.96 7.14
CA CYS A 15 -2.46 -7.75 6.58
C CYS A 15 -2.25 -6.60 7.56
N LEU A 16 -1.41 -5.63 7.19
CA LEU A 16 -1.18 -4.41 7.96
C LEU A 16 -1.94 -3.27 7.29
N GLY A 17 -2.99 -2.79 7.93
CA GLY A 17 -3.87 -1.75 7.41
C GLY A 17 -3.81 -0.46 8.21
N THR A 18 -4.10 0.65 7.56
CA THR A 18 -4.33 1.95 8.18
C THR A 18 -5.45 2.70 7.46
N PRO A 19 -6.25 3.52 8.17
CA PRO A 19 -7.15 4.45 7.49
C PRO A 19 -6.37 5.37 6.56
N ALA A 20 -6.91 5.58 5.38
CA ALA A 20 -6.28 6.38 4.34
C ALA A 20 -7.19 7.51 3.85
N LEU A 21 -6.75 8.19 2.80
CA LEU A 21 -7.44 9.33 2.24
C LEU A 21 -8.69 8.90 1.45
N SER A 22 -9.75 9.68 1.55
CA SER A 22 -10.96 9.49 0.76
C SER A 22 -10.71 9.73 -0.73
N ARG A 23 -11.65 9.26 -1.56
CA ARG A 23 -11.63 9.44 -3.01
C ARG A 23 -11.54 10.92 -3.45
N PHE A 24 -12.06 11.84 -2.65
CA PHE A 24 -12.10 13.28 -2.98
C PHE A 24 -10.99 14.09 -2.31
N HIS A 25 -10.11 13.46 -1.53
CA HIS A 25 -9.04 14.18 -0.85
C HIS A 25 -8.06 14.82 -1.85
N PRO A 26 -7.59 16.05 -1.62
CA PRO A 26 -6.63 16.72 -2.51
C PRO A 26 -5.33 15.92 -2.75
N ASP A 27 -4.82 15.26 -1.72
CA ASP A 27 -3.60 14.46 -1.78
C ASP A 27 -3.83 13.01 -2.27
N ARG A 28 -4.99 12.67 -2.85
CA ARG A 28 -5.27 11.30 -3.32
C ARG A 28 -4.27 10.81 -4.36
N PHE A 29 -3.80 11.69 -5.25
CA PHE A 29 -2.81 11.33 -6.28
C PHE A 29 -1.41 11.11 -5.69
N ALA A 30 -1.07 11.82 -4.63
CA ALA A 30 0.13 11.55 -3.87
C ALA A 30 0.07 10.18 -3.15
N LEU A 31 -1.12 9.77 -2.69
CA LEU A 31 -1.35 8.45 -2.12
C LEU A 31 -1.21 7.34 -3.17
N GLU A 32 -1.66 7.56 -4.43
CA GLU A 32 -1.43 6.62 -5.53
C GLU A 32 0.06 6.37 -5.77
N LEU A 33 0.83 7.45 -5.87
CA LEU A 33 2.28 7.32 -6.08
C LEU A 33 2.99 6.73 -4.85
N LEU A 34 2.51 6.99 -3.65
CA LEU A 34 2.98 6.32 -2.44
C LEU A 34 2.75 4.80 -2.51
N HIS A 35 1.58 4.37 -2.99
CA HIS A 35 1.27 2.97 -3.23
C HIS A 35 2.23 2.34 -4.25
N VAL A 36 2.45 3.00 -5.39
CA VAL A 36 3.38 2.52 -6.42
C VAL A 36 4.81 2.38 -5.87
N ILE A 37 5.30 3.38 -5.15
CA ILE A 37 6.65 3.37 -4.56
C ILE A 37 6.79 2.26 -3.52
N LEU A 38 5.77 2.02 -2.69
CA LEU A 38 5.86 1.06 -1.59
C LEU A 38 5.65 -0.38 -2.01
N GLY A 39 4.63 -0.69 -2.86
CA GLY A 39 4.28 -2.09 -3.00
C GLY A 39 3.47 -2.51 -4.23
N ALA A 40 3.28 -1.66 -5.25
CA ALA A 40 2.47 -1.99 -6.41
C ALA A 40 3.19 -2.83 -7.47
N ASN A 41 4.51 -2.96 -7.41
CA ASN A 41 5.31 -3.66 -8.42
C ASN A 41 6.60 -4.24 -7.84
N MET A 42 7.32 -5.03 -8.66
CA MET A 42 8.57 -5.68 -8.26
C MET A 42 9.73 -4.70 -7.99
N SER A 43 9.68 -3.48 -8.49
CA SER A 43 10.69 -2.45 -8.21
C SER A 43 10.37 -1.63 -6.96
N SER A 44 9.26 -1.89 -6.29
CA SER A 44 8.81 -1.19 -5.09
C SER A 44 9.69 -1.48 -3.88
N ARG A 45 9.66 -0.56 -2.90
CA ARG A 45 10.52 -0.66 -1.71
C ARG A 45 10.29 -1.93 -0.91
N LEU A 46 9.03 -2.27 -0.62
CA LEU A 46 8.69 -3.48 0.16
C LEU A 46 9.08 -4.75 -0.58
N PHE A 47 8.83 -4.83 -1.88
CA PHE A 47 9.23 -6.00 -2.66
C PHE A 47 10.75 -6.20 -2.61
N ARG A 48 11.53 -5.16 -2.87
CA ARG A 48 12.99 -5.22 -2.85
C ARG A 48 13.56 -5.51 -1.46
N GLU A 49 13.07 -4.83 -0.41
CA GLU A 49 13.65 -4.96 0.93
C GLU A 49 13.22 -6.25 1.64
N VAL A 50 11.97 -6.68 1.46
CA VAL A 50 11.41 -7.81 2.21
C VAL A 50 11.56 -9.13 1.45
N ARG A 51 11.26 -9.11 0.13
CA ARG A 51 11.29 -10.32 -0.70
C ARG A 51 12.66 -10.56 -1.33
N GLU A 52 13.20 -9.62 -2.11
CA GLU A 52 14.45 -9.85 -2.86
C GLU A 52 15.66 -9.91 -1.94
N LYS A 53 15.89 -8.88 -1.12
CA LYS A 53 17.12 -8.80 -0.31
C LYS A 53 17.13 -9.75 0.87
N ARG A 54 15.99 -10.01 1.50
CA ARG A 54 15.93 -10.79 2.75
C ARG A 54 15.23 -12.15 2.61
N GLY A 55 14.53 -12.41 1.53
CA GLY A 55 13.82 -13.67 1.32
C GLY A 55 12.83 -14.01 2.44
N LEU A 56 12.15 -12.98 3.00
CA LEU A 56 11.28 -13.16 4.16
C LEU A 56 9.88 -13.62 3.77
N VAL A 57 9.45 -13.32 2.55
CA VAL A 57 8.07 -13.53 2.09
C VAL A 57 8.04 -14.18 0.70
N TYR A 58 6.98 -14.93 0.43
CA TYR A 58 6.65 -15.46 -0.90
C TYR A 58 6.01 -14.38 -1.77
N GLU A 59 5.12 -13.60 -1.17
CA GLU A 59 4.47 -12.47 -1.80
C GLU A 59 4.41 -11.28 -0.84
N ILE A 60 4.41 -10.08 -1.38
CA ILE A 60 4.16 -8.83 -0.66
C ILE A 60 3.67 -7.78 -1.64
N GLY A 61 2.73 -7.00 -1.19
CA GLY A 61 2.20 -5.89 -1.97
C GLY A 61 1.39 -4.92 -1.13
N THR A 62 0.84 -3.93 -1.81
CA THR A 62 -0.04 -2.93 -1.19
C THR A 62 -1.34 -2.80 -1.97
N HIS A 63 -2.39 -2.36 -1.29
CA HIS A 63 -3.67 -2.00 -1.89
C HIS A 63 -4.20 -0.71 -1.30
N ILE A 64 -4.91 0.09 -2.12
CA ILE A 64 -5.69 1.22 -1.66
C ILE A 64 -7.17 0.91 -1.90
N LYS A 65 -7.98 1.01 -0.83
CA LYS A 65 -9.43 1.05 -0.95
C LYS A 65 -9.90 2.49 -0.76
N ARG A 66 -10.77 2.97 -1.65
CA ARG A 66 -11.24 4.36 -1.64
C ARG A 66 -12.75 4.40 -1.52
N PHE A 67 -13.19 5.10 -0.50
CA PHE A 67 -14.60 5.38 -0.27
C PHE A 67 -14.88 6.88 -0.42
N LYS A 68 -16.13 7.29 -0.33
CA LYS A 68 -16.54 8.69 -0.48
C LYS A 68 -15.95 9.59 0.60
N ASP A 69 -15.96 9.12 1.82
CA ASP A 69 -15.60 9.84 3.06
C ASP A 69 -14.30 9.35 3.71
N THR A 70 -13.84 8.16 3.39
CA THR A 70 -12.67 7.53 3.96
C THR A 70 -11.88 6.71 2.94
N GLY A 71 -10.84 6.02 3.38
CA GLY A 71 -10.08 5.05 2.62
C GLY A 71 -9.33 4.09 3.52
N ALA A 72 -8.70 3.10 2.92
CA ALA A 72 -7.77 2.21 3.61
C ALA A 72 -6.52 2.00 2.74
N PHE A 73 -5.35 2.04 3.37
CA PHE A 73 -4.09 1.58 2.79
C PHE A 73 -3.72 0.27 3.45
N VAL A 74 -3.51 -0.75 2.65
CA VAL A 74 -3.29 -2.12 3.12
C VAL A 74 -1.99 -2.66 2.54
N ILE A 75 -1.16 -3.23 3.41
CA ILE A 75 0.02 -4.03 3.06
C ILE A 75 -0.32 -5.48 3.37
N TYR A 76 -0.16 -6.36 2.42
CA TYR A 76 -0.34 -7.79 2.61
C TYR A 76 0.96 -8.55 2.34
N ALA A 77 1.17 -9.64 3.04
CA ALA A 77 2.29 -10.53 2.77
C ALA A 77 2.00 -11.97 3.23
N GLY A 78 2.64 -12.92 2.53
CA GLY A 78 2.65 -14.34 2.89
C GLY A 78 4.07 -14.79 3.23
N CYS A 79 4.27 -15.37 4.42
CA CYS A 79 5.59 -15.79 4.90
C CYS A 79 5.52 -17.08 5.72
N ASP A 80 6.68 -17.64 6.05
CA ASP A 80 6.79 -18.69 7.07
C ASP A 80 6.48 -18.12 8.46
N ALA A 81 5.85 -18.95 9.32
CA ALA A 81 5.51 -18.52 10.70
C ALA A 81 6.75 -18.05 11.50
N GLY A 82 7.89 -18.71 11.31
CA GLY A 82 9.15 -18.32 11.98
C GLY A 82 9.73 -16.97 11.50
N LYS A 83 9.35 -16.51 10.30
CA LYS A 83 9.80 -15.23 9.74
C LYS A 83 8.85 -14.06 10.02
N LEU A 84 7.66 -14.30 10.59
CA LEU A 84 6.60 -13.31 10.76
C LEU A 84 7.10 -12.04 11.48
N SER A 85 7.73 -12.16 12.64
CA SER A 85 8.19 -11.00 13.43
C SER A 85 9.23 -10.17 12.69
N THR A 86 10.17 -10.82 11.97
CA THR A 86 11.19 -10.14 11.17
C THR A 86 10.55 -9.44 9.96
N THR A 87 9.57 -10.09 9.33
CA THR A 87 8.80 -9.50 8.21
C THR A 87 8.09 -8.22 8.64
N ILE A 88 7.35 -8.26 9.76
CA ILE A 88 6.63 -7.08 10.28
C ILE A 88 7.62 -5.97 10.62
N ARG A 89 8.72 -6.28 11.33
CA ARG A 89 9.76 -5.29 11.66
C ARG A 89 10.34 -4.63 10.42
N THR A 90 10.61 -5.39 9.37
CA THR A 90 11.15 -4.86 8.10
C THR A 90 10.13 -3.97 7.40
N ILE A 91 8.85 -4.37 7.35
CA ILE A 91 7.77 -3.54 6.79
C ILE A 91 7.68 -2.22 7.56
N VAL A 92 7.58 -2.27 8.88
CA VAL A 92 7.46 -1.09 9.74
C VAL A 92 8.67 -0.15 9.59
N ALA A 93 9.88 -0.70 9.48
CA ALA A 93 11.09 0.08 9.22
C ALA A 93 11.01 0.84 7.87
N GLU A 94 10.50 0.21 6.81
CA GLU A 94 10.31 0.89 5.52
C GLU A 94 9.22 1.97 5.58
N LEU A 95 8.14 1.77 6.37
CA LEU A 95 7.15 2.81 6.61
C LEU A 95 7.74 4.00 7.39
N ALA A 96 8.57 3.74 8.39
CA ALA A 96 9.29 4.78 9.11
C ALA A 96 10.28 5.52 8.19
N ARG A 97 10.95 4.78 7.31
CA ARG A 97 11.91 5.33 6.35
C ARG A 97 11.27 6.28 5.35
N ILE A 98 10.15 5.91 4.71
CA ILE A 98 9.46 6.77 3.74
C ILE A 98 8.88 8.04 4.37
N LYS A 99 8.59 8.04 5.67
CA LYS A 99 8.17 9.23 6.43
C LYS A 99 9.33 10.22 6.64
N ARG A 100 10.56 9.71 6.83
CA ARG A 100 11.75 10.52 7.19
C ARG A 100 12.56 10.94 5.98
N GLU A 101 12.83 10.01 5.09
CA GLU A 101 13.73 10.22 3.96
C GLU A 101 13.02 10.91 2.80
N ARG A 102 13.78 11.74 2.10
CA ARG A 102 13.30 12.38 0.88
C ARG A 102 13.16 11.34 -0.22
N ILE A 103 12.03 11.36 -0.92
CA ILE A 103 11.83 10.55 -2.11
C ILE A 103 12.69 11.12 -3.24
N HIS A 104 13.54 10.30 -3.84
CA HIS A 104 14.41 10.71 -4.93
C HIS A 104 13.61 11.01 -6.20
N ALA A 105 14.04 12.02 -6.96
CA ALA A 105 13.35 12.43 -8.19
C ALA A 105 13.23 11.28 -9.21
N GLY A 106 14.27 10.44 -9.33
CA GLY A 106 14.24 9.27 -10.21
C GLY A 106 13.24 8.19 -9.75
N GLU A 107 13.06 8.00 -8.44
CA GLU A 107 12.07 7.07 -7.90
C GLU A 107 10.64 7.56 -8.17
N LEU A 108 10.39 8.85 -7.93
CA LEU A 108 9.09 9.45 -8.22
C LEU A 108 8.77 9.42 -9.72
N ARG A 109 9.74 9.69 -10.59
CA ARG A 109 9.56 9.62 -12.04
C ARG A 109 9.13 8.21 -12.46
N ARG A 110 9.85 7.16 -12.05
CA ARG A 110 9.47 5.77 -12.35
C ARG A 110 8.07 5.41 -11.81
N ALA A 111 7.69 5.93 -10.65
CA ALA A 111 6.36 5.71 -10.10
C ALA A 111 5.27 6.35 -10.95
N LYS A 112 5.49 7.56 -11.47
CA LYS A 112 4.59 8.25 -12.39
C LYS A 112 4.46 7.51 -13.73
N GLU A 113 5.59 7.12 -14.32
CA GLU A 113 5.65 6.34 -15.56
C GLU A 113 4.91 5.01 -15.41
N PHE A 114 5.12 4.29 -14.30
CA PHE A 114 4.41 3.05 -14.00
C PHE A 114 2.90 3.27 -13.87
N TYR A 115 2.47 4.26 -13.08
CA TYR A 115 1.04 4.57 -12.92
C TYR A 115 0.38 4.93 -14.25
N SER A 116 1.03 5.77 -15.05
CA SER A 116 0.54 6.19 -16.36
C SER A 116 0.42 5.03 -17.33
N GLY A 117 1.44 4.17 -17.38
CA GLY A 117 1.41 2.96 -18.21
C GLY A 117 0.29 1.99 -17.81
N GLN A 118 0.12 1.73 -16.50
CA GLN A 118 -0.95 0.86 -16.01
C GLN A 118 -2.35 1.41 -16.32
N LEU A 119 -2.53 2.73 -16.14
CA LEU A 119 -3.82 3.37 -16.47
C LEU A 119 -4.14 3.24 -17.96
N LEU A 120 -3.18 3.57 -18.83
CA LEU A 120 -3.41 3.54 -20.26
C LEU A 120 -3.62 2.13 -20.79
N MET A 121 -2.77 1.17 -20.39
CA MET A 121 -2.93 -0.24 -20.78
C MET A 121 -4.25 -0.85 -20.27
N GLY A 122 -4.65 -0.52 -19.02
CA GLY A 122 -5.91 -1.00 -18.49
C GLY A 122 -7.12 -0.47 -19.26
N LEU A 123 -7.06 0.76 -19.79
CA LEU A 123 -8.14 1.35 -20.57
C LEU A 123 -8.19 0.87 -22.05
N GLU A 124 -7.17 0.16 -22.52
CA GLU A 124 -7.22 -0.52 -23.84
C GLU A 124 -8.13 -1.75 -23.81
N ASP A 125 -8.24 -2.42 -22.65
CA ASP A 125 -9.20 -3.50 -22.48
C ASP A 125 -10.63 -2.96 -22.36
N THR A 126 -11.53 -3.45 -23.22
CA THR A 126 -12.92 -2.95 -23.31
C THR A 126 -13.71 -3.20 -22.04
N VAL A 127 -13.49 -4.32 -21.35
CA VAL A 127 -14.19 -4.67 -20.11
C VAL A 127 -13.71 -3.80 -18.97
N GLU A 128 -12.40 -3.65 -18.83
CA GLU A 128 -11.79 -2.80 -17.80
C GLU A 128 -12.21 -1.33 -18.00
N HIS A 129 -12.24 -0.85 -19.24
CA HIS A 129 -12.68 0.50 -19.55
C HIS A 129 -14.17 0.70 -19.21
N MET A 130 -15.02 -0.26 -19.55
CA MET A 130 -16.44 -0.24 -19.21
C MET A 130 -16.64 -0.21 -17.69
N LEU A 131 -15.96 -1.07 -16.94
CA LEU A 131 -16.02 -1.11 -15.48
C LEU A 131 -15.53 0.20 -14.87
N TRP A 132 -14.43 0.76 -15.39
CA TRP A 132 -13.89 2.04 -14.95
C TRP A 132 -14.88 3.20 -15.16
N ILE A 133 -15.54 3.26 -16.32
CA ILE A 133 -16.61 4.26 -16.60
C ILE A 133 -17.77 4.07 -15.63
N GLY A 134 -18.25 2.84 -15.48
CA GLY A 134 -19.39 2.51 -14.60
C GLY A 134 -19.09 2.84 -13.14
N GLU A 135 -17.91 2.47 -12.64
CA GLU A 135 -17.49 2.81 -11.28
C GLU A 135 -17.48 4.33 -11.07
N GLN A 136 -16.91 5.10 -11.98
CA GLN A 136 -16.86 6.56 -11.84
C GLN A 136 -18.24 7.20 -11.91
N ALA A 137 -19.10 6.76 -12.84
CA ALA A 137 -20.47 7.27 -12.95
C ALA A 137 -21.25 7.07 -11.64
N VAL A 138 -21.17 5.87 -11.05
CA VAL A 138 -21.91 5.53 -9.81
C VAL A 138 -21.30 6.19 -8.57
N THR A 139 -19.97 6.25 -8.48
CA THR A 139 -19.30 6.66 -7.23
C THR A 139 -18.94 8.15 -7.18
N VAL A 140 -18.72 8.77 -8.35
CA VAL A 140 -18.29 10.18 -8.48
C VAL A 140 -19.39 11.04 -9.12
N GLY A 141 -20.33 10.42 -9.83
CA GLY A 141 -21.38 11.12 -10.58
C GLY A 141 -20.90 11.71 -11.92
N ARG A 142 -19.63 11.53 -12.27
CA ARG A 142 -19.05 11.97 -13.55
C ARG A 142 -17.87 11.09 -13.93
N VAL A 143 -17.64 10.95 -15.22
CA VAL A 143 -16.48 10.24 -15.74
C VAL A 143 -15.35 11.25 -16.00
N ALA A 144 -14.21 11.06 -15.35
CA ALA A 144 -13.02 11.88 -15.59
C ALA A 144 -12.36 11.44 -16.91
N ARG A 145 -11.73 12.37 -17.61
CA ARG A 145 -10.89 11.99 -18.76
C ARG A 145 -9.55 11.43 -18.25
N PRO A 146 -9.03 10.35 -18.86
CA PRO A 146 -7.72 9.79 -18.47
C PRO A 146 -6.61 10.85 -18.46
N GLN A 147 -6.60 11.77 -19.43
CA GLN A 147 -5.62 12.85 -19.53
C GLN A 147 -5.64 13.80 -18.32
N ASP A 148 -6.81 14.04 -17.73
CA ASP A 148 -6.93 14.88 -16.54
C ASP A 148 -6.28 14.18 -15.33
N LEU A 149 -6.45 12.86 -15.20
CA LEU A 149 -5.79 12.06 -14.15
C LEU A 149 -4.27 12.06 -14.32
N LEU A 150 -3.78 11.84 -15.55
CA LEU A 150 -2.34 11.89 -15.85
C LEU A 150 -1.74 13.26 -15.54
N THR A 151 -2.45 14.34 -15.88
CA THR A 151 -2.02 15.70 -15.54
C THR A 151 -1.88 15.91 -14.03
N HIS A 152 -2.81 15.37 -13.23
CA HIS A 152 -2.72 15.44 -11.78
C HIS A 152 -1.54 14.62 -11.23
N ILE A 153 -1.31 13.42 -11.75
CA ILE A 153 -0.16 12.57 -11.38
C ILE A 153 1.16 13.28 -11.69
N GLU A 154 1.30 13.89 -12.86
CA GLU A 154 2.52 14.61 -13.25
C GLU A 154 2.87 15.78 -12.33
N ARG A 155 1.86 16.45 -11.77
CA ARG A 155 2.05 17.57 -10.85
C ARG A 155 2.44 17.16 -9.42
N VAL A 156 2.37 15.89 -9.08
CA VAL A 156 2.71 15.41 -7.72
C VAL A 156 4.21 15.60 -7.45
N THR A 157 4.52 16.16 -6.30
CA THR A 157 5.88 16.40 -5.82
C THR A 157 6.32 15.35 -4.79
N PRO A 158 7.65 15.14 -4.59
CA PRO A 158 8.17 14.26 -3.53
C PRO A 158 7.63 14.63 -2.14
N GLN A 159 7.51 15.93 -1.86
CA GLN A 159 7.01 16.44 -0.59
C GLN A 159 5.54 16.07 -0.35
N GLN A 160 4.72 16.07 -1.40
CA GLN A 160 3.31 15.65 -1.28
C GLN A 160 3.20 14.15 -0.97
N VAL A 161 4.01 13.30 -1.61
CA VAL A 161 4.03 11.86 -1.32
C VAL A 161 4.50 11.60 0.12
N GLN A 162 5.55 12.30 0.57
CA GLN A 162 6.04 12.18 1.94
C GLN A 162 5.00 12.69 2.96
N ARG A 163 4.30 13.79 2.67
CA ARG A 163 3.19 14.29 3.49
C ARG A 163 2.06 13.26 3.60
N ALA A 164 1.68 12.61 2.49
CA ALA A 164 0.69 11.55 2.50
C ALA A 164 1.15 10.38 3.39
N ALA A 165 2.42 9.95 3.27
CA ALA A 165 2.98 8.90 4.12
C ALA A 165 2.94 9.25 5.62
N ARG A 166 3.35 10.46 5.99
CA ARG A 166 3.29 10.94 7.39
C ARG A 166 1.88 10.99 7.93
N ARG A 167 0.89 11.32 7.10
CA ARG A 167 -0.51 11.43 7.49
C ARG A 167 -1.16 10.08 7.74
N ILE A 168 -0.85 9.05 6.95
CA ILE A 168 -1.51 7.75 7.06
C ILE A 168 -0.77 6.76 7.96
N PHE A 169 0.58 6.75 7.96
CA PHE A 169 1.37 5.82 8.77
C PHE A 169 1.59 6.37 10.17
N VAL A 170 0.53 6.35 10.96
CA VAL A 170 0.51 6.76 12.37
C VAL A 170 0.38 5.51 13.24
N PRO A 171 1.24 5.28 14.24
CA PRO A 171 1.27 4.05 15.04
C PRO A 171 -0.08 3.64 15.61
N GLU A 172 -0.81 4.61 16.16
CA GLU A 172 -2.10 4.40 16.82
C GLU A 172 -3.21 3.96 15.87
N ARG A 173 -2.99 4.15 14.55
CA ARG A 173 -3.92 3.82 13.47
C ARG A 173 -3.55 2.56 12.70
N LEU A 174 -2.48 1.88 13.10
CA LEU A 174 -2.09 0.63 12.47
C LEU A 174 -2.88 -0.55 13.05
N PHE A 175 -3.43 -1.35 12.15
CA PHE A 175 -4.16 -2.57 12.45
C PHE A 175 -3.46 -3.73 11.76
N LEU A 176 -3.04 -4.72 12.55
CA LEU A 176 -2.42 -5.94 12.04
C LEU A 176 -3.39 -7.11 12.21
N ALA A 177 -3.71 -7.77 11.11
CA ALA A 177 -4.38 -9.05 11.10
C ALA A 177 -3.40 -10.14 10.64
N VAL A 178 -3.39 -11.28 11.34
CA VAL A 178 -2.54 -12.43 11.02
C VAL A 178 -3.37 -13.70 11.04
N VAL A 179 -3.21 -14.53 10.01
CA VAL A 179 -3.81 -15.87 9.93
C VAL A 179 -2.71 -16.88 9.63
N GLY A 180 -2.55 -17.88 10.49
CA GLY A 180 -1.51 -18.90 10.30
C GLY A 180 -1.24 -19.74 11.54
N PRO A 181 -0.24 -20.63 11.50
CA PRO A 181 0.14 -21.51 12.62
C PRO A 181 0.97 -20.75 13.69
N VAL A 182 0.52 -19.55 14.05
CA VAL A 182 1.21 -18.65 14.99
C VAL A 182 0.59 -18.80 16.38
N PRO A 183 1.41 -18.97 17.45
CA PRO A 183 0.92 -19.06 18.81
C PRO A 183 0.28 -17.75 19.29
N GLN A 184 -0.82 -17.85 20.05
CA GLN A 184 -1.55 -16.69 20.55
C GLN A 184 -0.69 -15.79 21.49
N GLN A 185 0.30 -16.39 22.15
CA GLN A 185 1.24 -15.67 23.02
C GLN A 185 2.08 -14.61 22.29
N GLN A 186 2.19 -14.70 20.95
CA GLN A 186 2.94 -13.71 20.15
C GLN A 186 2.21 -12.37 19.96
N VAL A 187 0.92 -12.28 20.29
CA VAL A 187 0.12 -11.05 20.07
C VAL A 187 0.76 -9.82 20.72
N ALA A 188 1.25 -9.92 21.95
CA ALA A 188 1.91 -8.80 22.65
C ALA A 188 3.18 -8.34 21.93
N THR A 189 4.02 -9.28 21.47
CA THR A 189 5.22 -8.99 20.68
C THR A 189 4.88 -8.32 19.35
N LEU A 190 3.85 -8.83 18.66
CA LEU A 190 3.40 -8.25 17.39
C LEU A 190 2.84 -6.83 17.58
N GLN A 191 2.19 -6.54 18.71
CA GLN A 191 1.72 -5.20 19.05
C GLN A 191 2.90 -4.22 19.22
N GLN A 192 3.95 -4.65 19.92
CA GLN A 192 5.16 -3.83 20.10
C GLN A 192 5.86 -3.54 18.78
N LEU A 193 5.88 -4.50 17.85
CA LEU A 193 6.48 -4.32 16.52
C LEU A 193 5.73 -3.32 15.63
N CYS A 194 4.44 -3.09 15.86
CA CYS A 194 3.64 -2.12 15.13
C CYS A 194 3.80 -0.67 15.65
N ALA A 195 4.57 -0.44 16.72
CA ALA A 195 4.95 0.90 17.15
C ALA A 195 6.01 1.46 16.17
N LEU A 196 5.65 2.53 15.42
CA LEU A 196 6.49 3.19 14.40
C LEU A 196 7.47 4.19 15.01
#